data_100765ddf48ef06febd36c8b5c878d64
#
_entry.id   100765ddf48ef06febd36c8b5c878d64
#
_cell.length_a   1.000
_cell.length_b   1.000
_cell.length_c   1.000
_cell.angle_alpha   90.00
_cell.angle_beta   90.00
_cell.angle_gamma   90.00
#
_symmetry.space_group_name_H-M   'P 1'
#
loop_
_entity.id
_entity.type
_entity.pdbx_description
1 polymer ?
#
loop_
_entity_poly.entity_id
_entity_poly.type
_entity_poly.pdbx_seq_one_letter_code
_entity_poly.pdbx_strand_id
1 'polypeptide(L)'
;MGLRINTNVSSFGALRNLQRADAAQQTSLERLSTGLRINRASDDPSGFVISERLRAQIRGMEQAAENSQNASNLIGTAEAALSEVNSLLMDIRESVVFAMNSGGNDPGQVEAEQYSIDNALRSIDRIAQTTRFATRNLLDGSSGITTSNANAIFEDISVSNVSFDDMSTTSQTYTLNVTTTAEQANISDAAGGNFGTFVSTTGATLRLTGSQGTRDVTLMNGMTVAQFDGAVNTFTSETGLTSNAGVITSVEYGSAQTASLEVLSGSVTTSVGAVTSGVFTDTGADLVGDVNGIAVNANGFDVNVVSDILTAKFRVATTAANATAYNFDVNNEGLIFQLNQSASTADREQVGLKNVSSSVLGSVARTVTGQGGQSLT
;
A
#
# COMPACT_ATOMS: atom_id res chain seq x y z
N MET A 1 -45.38 10.42 89.74
CA MET A 1 -45.09 9.59 88.54
C MET A 1 -46.02 8.41 88.56
N GLY A 2 -47.06 8.38 87.72
CA GLY A 2 -47.96 7.24 87.68
C GLY A 2 -47.28 6.01 87.10
N LEU A 3 -47.25 4.92 87.90
CA LEU A 3 -46.84 3.60 87.40
C LEU A 3 -47.90 3.10 86.41
N ARG A 4 -47.60 3.24 85.11
CA ARG A 4 -48.39 2.56 84.06
C ARG A 4 -47.89 1.14 83.95
N ILE A 5 -48.66 0.18 84.54
CA ILE A 5 -48.30 -1.25 84.65
C ILE A 5 -48.35 -1.96 83.27
N ASN A 6 -49.08 -1.43 82.29
CA ASN A 6 -49.31 -2.07 81.01
C ASN A 6 -48.35 -1.59 79.87
N THR A 7 -47.46 -0.61 80.09
CA THR A 7 -46.52 -0.17 79.02
C THR A 7 -45.24 0.28 79.71
N ASN A 8 -44.22 -0.58 79.68
CA ASN A 8 -42.88 -0.23 80.17
C ASN A 8 -42.08 0.42 79.02
N VAL A 9 -42.09 1.76 78.91
CA VAL A 9 -41.41 2.57 77.90
C VAL A 9 -39.93 2.38 77.98
N SER A 10 -39.36 2.15 79.20
CA SER A 10 -37.89 1.87 79.35
C SER A 10 -37.50 0.53 78.77
N SER A 11 -38.32 -0.51 78.89
CA SER A 11 -38.12 -1.82 78.28
C SER A 11 -38.15 -1.75 76.74
N PHE A 12 -39.10 -1.00 76.15
CA PHE A 12 -39.16 -0.77 74.73
C PHE A 12 -37.95 0.04 74.23
N GLY A 13 -37.46 1.00 75.03
CA GLY A 13 -36.23 1.73 74.75
C GLY A 13 -35.01 0.83 74.75
N ALA A 14 -34.86 -0.06 75.71
CA ALA A 14 -33.81 -1.04 75.83
C ALA A 14 -33.86 -2.05 74.68
N LEU A 15 -35.05 -2.56 74.35
CA LEU A 15 -35.24 -3.49 73.22
C LEU A 15 -34.84 -2.84 71.85
N ARG A 16 -35.21 -1.59 71.59
CA ARG A 16 -34.81 -0.86 70.39
C ARG A 16 -33.32 -0.64 70.34
N ASN A 17 -32.68 -0.34 71.46
CA ASN A 17 -31.20 -0.16 71.50
C ASN A 17 -30.51 -1.49 71.29
N LEU A 18 -31.00 -2.59 71.84
CA LEU A 18 -30.46 -3.93 71.57
C LEU A 18 -30.58 -4.30 70.09
N GLN A 19 -31.77 -4.12 69.51
CA GLN A 19 -31.93 -4.39 68.05
C GLN A 19 -31.02 -3.55 67.16
N ARG A 20 -30.76 -2.29 67.52
CA ARG A 20 -29.83 -1.43 66.83
C ARG A 20 -28.35 -1.92 66.95
N ALA A 21 -27.99 -2.36 68.16
CA ALA A 21 -26.65 -2.92 68.41
C ALA A 21 -26.48 -4.21 67.69
N ASP A 22 -27.44 -5.12 67.65
CA ASP A 22 -27.40 -6.37 66.87
C ASP A 22 -27.28 -6.11 65.38
N ALA A 23 -28.06 -5.18 64.84
CA ALA A 23 -27.99 -4.80 63.44
C ALA A 23 -26.63 -4.19 63.07
N ALA A 24 -26.06 -3.32 63.92
CA ALA A 24 -24.72 -2.75 63.72
C ALA A 24 -23.63 -3.81 63.79
N GLN A 25 -23.76 -4.79 64.71
CA GLN A 25 -22.84 -5.91 64.81
C GLN A 25 -22.90 -6.80 63.57
N GLN A 26 -24.10 -7.15 63.09
CA GLN A 26 -24.26 -7.93 61.84
C GLN A 26 -23.62 -7.22 60.66
N THR A 27 -23.86 -5.92 60.47
CA THR A 27 -23.23 -5.13 59.41
C THR A 27 -21.69 -5.11 59.51
N SER A 28 -21.17 -4.99 60.76
CA SER A 28 -19.74 -5.01 61.00
C SER A 28 -19.11 -6.38 60.70
N LEU A 29 -19.76 -7.48 61.07
CA LEU A 29 -19.34 -8.84 60.74
C LEU A 29 -19.42 -9.11 59.24
N GLU A 30 -20.44 -8.64 58.56
CA GLU A 30 -20.54 -8.75 57.10
C GLU A 30 -19.42 -8.00 56.40
N ARG A 31 -19.09 -6.77 56.83
CA ARG A 31 -17.98 -5.98 56.33
C ARG A 31 -16.61 -6.64 56.58
N LEU A 32 -16.43 -7.22 57.75
CA LEU A 32 -15.21 -7.92 58.13
C LEU A 32 -15.02 -9.21 57.29
N SER A 33 -16.12 -9.96 57.10
CA SER A 33 -16.11 -11.21 56.34
C SER A 33 -15.84 -10.99 54.85
N THR A 34 -16.43 -9.94 54.26
CA THR A 34 -16.29 -9.61 52.82
C THR A 34 -15.06 -8.74 52.55
N GLY A 35 -14.50 -8.09 53.56
CA GLY A 35 -13.43 -7.09 53.38
C GLY A 35 -13.90 -5.79 52.69
N LEU A 36 -15.19 -5.64 52.47
CA LEU A 36 -15.77 -4.49 51.74
C LEU A 36 -16.57 -3.61 52.69
N ARG A 37 -16.44 -2.29 52.55
CA ARG A 37 -17.23 -1.30 53.32
C ARG A 37 -18.68 -1.24 52.85
N ILE A 38 -18.91 -1.41 51.54
CA ILE A 38 -20.21 -1.35 50.87
C ILE A 38 -20.46 -2.73 50.30
N ASN A 39 -21.43 -3.45 50.85
CA ASN A 39 -21.84 -4.78 50.40
C ASN A 39 -23.16 -4.78 49.66
N ARG A 40 -24.03 -3.83 50.00
CA ARG A 40 -25.37 -3.71 49.41
C ARG A 40 -25.63 -2.29 48.97
N ALA A 41 -26.51 -2.15 47.95
CA ALA A 41 -26.93 -0.84 47.48
C ALA A 41 -27.64 0.00 48.59
N SER A 42 -28.17 -0.65 49.64
CA SER A 42 -28.77 0.03 50.81
C SER A 42 -27.74 0.71 51.70
N ASP A 43 -26.48 0.25 51.73
CA ASP A 43 -25.42 0.83 52.57
C ASP A 43 -24.97 2.20 52.09
N ASP A 44 -24.78 2.32 50.75
CA ASP A 44 -24.44 3.56 50.05
C ASP A 44 -24.76 3.38 48.56
N PRO A 45 -25.94 3.83 48.08
CA PRO A 45 -26.34 3.66 46.70
C PRO A 45 -25.39 4.34 45.70
N SER A 46 -24.88 5.52 46.05
CA SER A 46 -23.96 6.28 45.22
C SER A 46 -22.59 5.61 45.12
N GLY A 47 -22.03 5.25 46.29
CA GLY A 47 -20.75 4.55 46.38
C GLY A 47 -20.79 3.17 45.72
N PHE A 48 -21.91 2.46 45.80
CA PHE A 48 -22.12 1.17 45.15
C PHE A 48 -22.04 1.28 43.62
N VAL A 49 -22.76 2.23 43.00
CA VAL A 49 -22.73 2.46 41.55
C VAL A 49 -21.33 2.83 41.08
N ILE A 50 -20.64 3.71 41.82
CA ILE A 50 -19.25 4.09 41.47
C ILE A 50 -18.32 2.88 41.58
N SER A 51 -18.44 2.09 42.67
CA SER A 51 -17.63 0.89 42.88
C SER A 51 -17.83 -0.13 41.76
N GLU A 52 -19.05 -0.40 41.33
CA GLU A 52 -19.33 -1.34 40.24
C GLU A 52 -18.82 -0.82 38.87
N ARG A 53 -18.91 0.48 38.61
CA ARG A 53 -18.33 1.08 37.42
C ARG A 53 -16.80 0.93 37.42
N LEU A 54 -16.16 1.22 38.54
CA LEU A 54 -14.69 1.05 38.66
C LEU A 54 -14.26 -0.42 38.51
N ARG A 55 -15.03 -1.36 39.07
CA ARG A 55 -14.78 -2.79 38.89
C ARG A 55 -14.92 -3.22 37.43
N ALA A 56 -15.95 -2.73 36.74
CA ALA A 56 -16.13 -2.98 35.33
C ALA A 56 -14.95 -2.40 34.51
N GLN A 57 -14.49 -1.18 34.85
CA GLN A 57 -13.31 -0.58 34.21
C GLN A 57 -12.04 -1.38 34.46
N ILE A 58 -11.79 -1.82 35.69
CA ILE A 58 -10.59 -2.64 36.03
C ILE A 58 -10.61 -3.94 35.21
N ARG A 59 -11.72 -4.67 35.18
CA ARG A 59 -11.83 -5.90 34.36
C ARG A 59 -11.65 -5.63 32.88
N GLY A 60 -12.17 -4.50 32.39
CA GLY A 60 -11.93 -4.07 31.00
C GLY A 60 -10.47 -3.80 30.69
N MET A 61 -9.76 -3.14 31.62
CA MET A 61 -8.31 -2.88 31.50
C MET A 61 -7.48 -4.16 31.61
N GLU A 62 -7.84 -5.08 32.50
CA GLU A 62 -7.19 -6.39 32.61
C GLU A 62 -7.30 -7.17 31.29
N GLN A 63 -8.50 -7.21 30.71
CA GLN A 63 -8.72 -7.86 29.40
C GLN A 63 -7.98 -7.14 28.28
N ALA A 64 -7.93 -5.81 28.28
CA ALA A 64 -7.16 -5.04 27.31
C ALA A 64 -5.65 -5.32 27.40
N ALA A 65 -5.13 -5.49 28.63
CA ALA A 65 -3.74 -5.88 28.83
C ALA A 65 -3.45 -7.29 28.30
N GLU A 66 -4.33 -8.26 28.52
CA GLU A 66 -4.21 -9.60 27.94
C GLU A 66 -4.29 -9.56 26.40
N ASN A 67 -5.20 -8.78 25.83
CA ASN A 67 -5.30 -8.59 24.40
C ASN A 67 -4.01 -7.98 23.80
N SER A 68 -3.43 -6.99 24.50
CA SER A 68 -2.16 -6.36 24.10
C SER A 68 -1.00 -7.35 24.14
N GLN A 69 -0.95 -8.21 25.17
CA GLN A 69 0.05 -9.27 25.25
C GLN A 69 -0.11 -10.29 24.12
N ASN A 70 -1.34 -10.69 23.79
CA ASN A 70 -1.62 -11.59 22.68
C ASN A 70 -1.25 -10.96 21.33
N ALA A 71 -1.53 -9.67 21.14
CA ALA A 71 -1.10 -8.92 19.95
C ALA A 71 0.42 -8.90 19.82
N SER A 72 1.14 -8.63 20.92
CA SER A 72 2.61 -8.63 20.95
C SER A 72 3.19 -10.01 20.61
N ASN A 73 2.62 -11.07 21.17
CA ASN A 73 3.06 -12.44 20.89
C ASN A 73 2.82 -12.83 19.41
N LEU A 74 1.69 -12.40 18.85
CA LEU A 74 1.36 -12.63 17.44
C LEU A 74 2.35 -11.90 16.52
N ILE A 75 2.60 -10.61 16.78
CA ILE A 75 3.55 -9.79 16.03
C ILE A 75 4.95 -10.40 16.14
N GLY A 76 5.38 -10.83 17.33
CA GLY A 76 6.67 -11.50 17.53
C GLY A 76 6.79 -12.81 16.75
N THR A 77 5.69 -13.57 16.61
CA THR A 77 5.69 -14.79 15.76
C THR A 77 5.85 -14.43 14.27
N ALA A 78 5.16 -13.39 13.82
CA ALA A 78 5.28 -12.92 12.43
C ALA A 78 6.68 -12.34 12.15
N GLU A 79 7.23 -11.57 13.09
CA GLU A 79 8.57 -10.98 12.99
C GLU A 79 9.66 -12.06 12.88
N ALA A 80 9.58 -13.11 13.69
CA ALA A 80 10.51 -14.24 13.62
C ALA A 80 10.47 -14.93 12.25
N ALA A 81 9.28 -15.16 11.71
CA ALA A 81 9.11 -15.76 10.39
C ALA A 81 9.61 -14.83 9.27
N LEU A 82 9.35 -13.52 9.36
CA LEU A 82 9.85 -12.53 8.40
C LEU A 82 11.37 -12.39 8.43
N SER A 83 11.99 -12.55 9.62
CA SER A 83 13.45 -12.58 9.74
C SER A 83 14.07 -13.74 8.99
N GLU A 84 13.44 -14.93 9.04
CA GLU A 84 13.88 -16.10 8.29
C GLU A 84 13.68 -15.90 6.77
N VAL A 85 12.54 -15.34 6.35
CA VAL A 85 12.32 -14.99 4.93
C VAL A 85 13.38 -14.01 4.44
N ASN A 86 13.73 -13.00 5.25
CA ASN A 86 14.76 -12.04 4.88
C ASN A 86 16.15 -12.70 4.74
N SER A 87 16.48 -13.67 5.59
CA SER A 87 17.71 -14.46 5.46
C SER A 87 17.74 -15.23 4.13
N LEU A 88 16.65 -15.92 3.80
CA LEU A 88 16.53 -16.66 2.54
C LEU A 88 16.61 -15.74 1.31
N LEU A 89 16.07 -14.52 1.39
CA LEU A 89 16.19 -13.53 0.30
C LEU A 89 17.62 -13.04 0.14
N MET A 90 18.39 -12.92 1.22
CA MET A 90 19.82 -12.60 1.15
C MET A 90 20.61 -13.74 0.49
N ASP A 91 20.31 -15.00 0.82
CA ASP A 91 20.94 -16.16 0.19
C ASP A 91 20.62 -16.23 -1.30
N ILE A 92 19.36 -15.99 -1.69
CA ILE A 92 18.95 -15.89 -3.11
C ILE A 92 19.77 -14.79 -3.82
N ARG A 93 19.89 -13.62 -3.20
CA ARG A 93 20.66 -12.52 -3.78
C ARG A 93 22.13 -12.87 -3.97
N GLU A 94 22.74 -13.56 -3.01
CA GLU A 94 24.12 -14.04 -3.11
C GLU A 94 24.28 -15.02 -4.27
N SER A 95 23.39 -16.01 -4.39
CA SER A 95 23.38 -16.98 -5.49
C SER A 95 23.18 -16.31 -6.85
N VAL A 96 22.30 -15.30 -6.95
CA VAL A 96 22.11 -14.54 -8.19
C VAL A 96 23.37 -13.76 -8.57
N VAL A 97 24.01 -13.06 -7.62
CA VAL A 97 25.24 -12.31 -7.85
C VAL A 97 26.37 -13.25 -8.29
N PHE A 98 26.47 -14.42 -7.69
CA PHE A 98 27.42 -15.46 -8.09
C PHE A 98 27.15 -15.89 -9.53
N ALA A 99 25.90 -16.24 -9.86
CA ALA A 99 25.52 -16.70 -11.20
C ALA A 99 25.75 -15.66 -12.31
N MET A 100 25.66 -14.36 -11.99
CA MET A 100 25.91 -13.27 -12.94
C MET A 100 27.39 -13.15 -13.37
N ASN A 101 28.32 -13.77 -12.65
CA ASN A 101 29.74 -13.76 -13.00
C ASN A 101 30.06 -14.81 -14.09
N SER A 102 29.54 -14.58 -15.30
CA SER A 102 29.65 -15.52 -16.43
C SER A 102 31.08 -15.76 -16.93
N GLY A 103 32.02 -14.88 -16.56
CA GLY A 103 33.44 -15.03 -16.94
C GLY A 103 34.26 -15.97 -16.05
N GLY A 104 33.73 -16.34 -14.88
CA GLY A 104 34.45 -17.16 -13.90
C GLY A 104 33.72 -18.45 -13.48
N ASN A 105 32.48 -18.64 -13.89
CA ASN A 105 31.64 -19.75 -13.42
C ASN A 105 31.43 -20.79 -14.51
N ASP A 106 31.54 -22.07 -14.16
CA ASP A 106 31.15 -23.19 -15.02
C ASP A 106 29.62 -23.33 -15.06
N PRO A 107 29.02 -23.74 -16.21
CA PRO A 107 27.58 -23.95 -16.33
C PRO A 107 26.98 -24.86 -15.25
N GLY A 108 27.71 -25.90 -14.79
CA GLY A 108 27.29 -26.78 -13.73
C GLY A 108 27.20 -26.09 -12.36
N GLN A 109 28.04 -25.07 -12.11
CA GLN A 109 27.97 -24.25 -10.89
C GLN A 109 26.75 -23.33 -10.92
N VAL A 110 26.45 -22.73 -12.07
CA VAL A 110 25.23 -21.89 -12.23
C VAL A 110 23.97 -22.71 -12.05
N GLU A 111 23.94 -23.96 -12.58
CA GLU A 111 22.82 -24.86 -12.37
C GLU A 111 22.65 -25.26 -10.88
N ALA A 112 23.74 -25.48 -10.17
CA ALA A 112 23.72 -25.77 -8.73
C ALA A 112 23.16 -24.57 -7.92
N GLU A 113 23.54 -23.35 -8.28
CA GLU A 113 22.97 -22.13 -7.66
C GLU A 113 21.48 -21.96 -7.99
N GLN A 114 21.03 -22.33 -9.20
CA GLN A 114 19.61 -22.31 -9.53
C GLN A 114 18.83 -23.28 -8.64
N TYR A 115 19.34 -24.49 -8.37
CA TYR A 115 18.70 -25.40 -7.40
C TYR A 115 18.67 -24.84 -5.98
N SER A 116 19.69 -24.08 -5.57
CA SER A 116 19.73 -23.39 -4.28
C SER A 116 18.62 -22.33 -4.19
N ILE A 117 18.49 -21.51 -5.22
CA ILE A 117 17.42 -20.49 -5.34
C ILE A 117 16.04 -21.14 -5.27
N ASP A 118 15.81 -22.21 -6.05
CA ASP A 118 14.52 -22.94 -6.05
C ASP A 118 14.18 -23.52 -4.68
N ASN A 119 15.16 -24.03 -3.95
CA ASN A 119 14.97 -24.54 -2.59
C ASN A 119 14.66 -23.41 -1.61
N ALA A 120 15.32 -22.26 -1.73
CA ALA A 120 15.05 -21.09 -0.90
C ALA A 120 13.63 -20.55 -1.15
N LEU A 121 13.19 -20.45 -2.42
CA LEU A 121 11.82 -20.05 -2.78
C LEU A 121 10.77 -20.99 -2.20
N ARG A 122 10.97 -22.33 -2.31
CA ARG A 122 10.07 -23.32 -1.68
C ARG A 122 10.05 -23.19 -0.16
N SER A 123 11.16 -22.82 0.46
CA SER A 123 11.23 -22.59 1.90
C SER A 123 10.46 -21.34 2.30
N ILE A 124 10.54 -20.26 1.52
CA ILE A 124 9.74 -19.05 1.70
C ILE A 124 8.26 -19.37 1.60
N ASP A 125 7.83 -20.10 0.57
CA ASP A 125 6.43 -20.51 0.39
C ASP A 125 5.92 -21.36 1.55
N ARG A 126 6.75 -22.27 2.04
CA ARG A 126 6.41 -23.08 3.22
C ARG A 126 6.25 -22.20 4.46
N ILE A 127 7.15 -21.25 4.70
CA ILE A 127 7.07 -20.31 5.83
C ILE A 127 5.77 -19.49 5.71
N ALA A 128 5.47 -18.95 4.52
CA ALA A 128 4.25 -18.18 4.28
C ALA A 128 2.98 -18.97 4.62
N GLN A 129 2.92 -20.25 4.24
CA GLN A 129 1.75 -21.10 4.43
C GLN A 129 1.65 -21.72 5.85
N THR A 130 2.78 -21.94 6.52
CA THR A 130 2.78 -22.63 7.83
C THR A 130 2.85 -21.69 9.02
N THR A 131 3.25 -20.42 8.82
CA THR A 131 3.31 -19.44 9.91
C THR A 131 1.90 -19.07 10.34
N ARG A 132 1.54 -19.50 11.55
CA ARG A 132 0.22 -19.25 12.13
C ARG A 132 0.31 -18.94 13.61
N PHE A 133 -0.66 -18.15 14.07
CA PHE A 133 -0.91 -17.93 15.49
C PHE A 133 -2.31 -18.50 15.83
N ALA A 134 -2.37 -19.49 16.71
CA ALA A 134 -3.55 -20.29 16.97
C ALA A 134 -4.11 -20.91 15.66
N THR A 135 -5.26 -20.48 15.21
CA THR A 135 -5.95 -20.99 14.00
C THR A 135 -5.78 -20.07 12.79
N ARG A 136 -5.18 -18.88 12.94
CA ARG A 136 -5.05 -17.90 11.85
C ARG A 136 -3.66 -17.97 11.23
N ASN A 137 -3.61 -18.00 9.91
CA ASN A 137 -2.39 -17.80 9.16
C ASN A 137 -2.02 -16.31 9.20
N LEU A 138 -0.71 -16.02 9.19
CA LEU A 138 -0.22 -14.66 9.33
C LEU A 138 0.36 -14.09 8.03
N LEU A 139 1.02 -14.93 7.23
CA LEU A 139 1.86 -14.50 6.11
C LEU A 139 1.38 -14.98 4.73
N ASP A 140 0.22 -15.64 4.67
CA ASP A 140 -0.39 -16.12 3.42
C ASP A 140 -1.28 -15.06 2.73
N GLY A 141 -1.43 -13.87 3.34
CA GLY A 141 -2.29 -12.79 2.87
C GLY A 141 -3.70 -12.79 3.43
N SER A 142 -4.15 -13.86 4.08
CA SER A 142 -5.50 -13.96 4.67
C SER A 142 -5.71 -13.08 5.92
N SER A 143 -4.65 -12.51 6.47
CA SER A 143 -4.67 -11.65 7.65
C SER A 143 -4.26 -10.21 7.30
N GLY A 144 -4.44 -9.79 6.05
CA GLY A 144 -4.05 -8.50 5.53
C GLY A 144 -5.22 -7.63 5.08
N ILE A 145 -4.90 -6.45 4.61
CA ILE A 145 -5.81 -5.64 3.80
C ILE A 145 -5.67 -6.18 2.38
N THR A 146 -6.76 -6.72 1.84
CA THR A 146 -6.79 -7.27 0.49
C THR A 146 -7.64 -6.40 -0.43
N THR A 147 -7.34 -6.42 -1.71
CA THR A 147 -8.14 -5.74 -2.73
C THR A 147 -8.88 -6.77 -3.56
N SER A 148 -10.14 -6.52 -3.87
CA SER A 148 -10.97 -7.36 -4.73
C SER A 148 -11.80 -6.51 -5.70
N ASN A 149 -12.43 -7.15 -6.66
CA ASN A 149 -13.27 -6.48 -7.66
C ASN A 149 -12.60 -5.28 -8.35
N ALA A 150 -11.25 -5.28 -8.38
CA ALA A 150 -10.54 -4.24 -9.08
C ALA A 150 -10.81 -4.34 -10.59
N ASN A 151 -11.14 -3.21 -11.20
CA ASN A 151 -11.24 -3.14 -12.65
C ASN A 151 -9.87 -3.55 -13.25
N ALA A 152 -9.88 -4.25 -14.41
CA ALA A 152 -8.67 -4.71 -15.09
C ALA A 152 -7.66 -3.60 -15.45
N ILE A 153 -8.04 -2.34 -15.24
CA ILE A 153 -7.18 -1.18 -15.43
C ILE A 153 -6.18 -0.97 -14.28
N PHE A 154 -6.44 -1.56 -13.12
CA PHE A 154 -5.53 -1.45 -12.00
C PHE A 154 -4.49 -2.56 -12.08
N GLU A 155 -3.24 -2.15 -12.16
CA GLU A 155 -2.07 -2.99 -12.04
C GLU A 155 -1.45 -2.74 -10.68
N ASP A 156 -1.13 -3.80 -9.93
CA ASP A 156 -0.38 -3.76 -8.67
C ASP A 156 -0.93 -2.79 -7.60
N ILE A 157 -2.14 -3.07 -7.09
CA ILE A 157 -2.72 -2.28 -6.01
C ILE A 157 -2.09 -2.68 -4.66
N SER A 158 -1.48 -1.72 -3.97
CA SER A 158 -0.96 -1.89 -2.62
C SER A 158 -1.61 -0.88 -1.68
N VAL A 159 -2.45 -1.36 -0.76
CA VAL A 159 -3.06 -0.54 0.28
C VAL A 159 -2.23 -0.67 1.56
N SER A 160 -1.81 0.46 2.13
CA SER A 160 -0.99 0.48 3.35
C SER A 160 -1.80 0.86 4.58
N ASN A 161 -2.78 1.73 4.42
CA ASN A 161 -3.67 2.16 5.48
C ASN A 161 -5.06 2.41 4.91
N VAL A 162 -6.08 1.98 5.66
CA VAL A 162 -7.47 2.26 5.34
C VAL A 162 -8.24 2.45 6.63
N SER A 163 -9.05 3.52 6.70
CA SER A 163 -10.00 3.74 7.78
C SER A 163 -11.37 3.34 7.30
N PHE A 164 -11.97 2.33 7.96
CA PHE A 164 -13.34 1.92 7.67
C PHE A 164 -14.30 2.72 8.57
N ASP A 165 -15.32 3.32 7.99
CA ASP A 165 -16.31 4.15 8.69
C ASP A 165 -17.11 3.37 9.74
N ASP A 166 -17.28 2.06 9.54
CA ASP A 166 -17.94 1.17 10.49
C ASP A 166 -17.17 -0.15 10.60
N MET A 167 -17.03 -0.65 11.82
CA MET A 167 -16.36 -1.91 12.13
C MET A 167 -17.09 -3.17 11.63
N SER A 168 -18.35 -3.04 11.23
CA SER A 168 -19.09 -4.12 10.58
C SER A 168 -18.84 -4.18 9.08
N THR A 169 -18.18 -3.15 8.51
CA THR A 169 -17.87 -3.09 7.09
C THR A 169 -16.60 -3.89 6.82
N THR A 170 -16.77 -5.06 6.24
CA THR A 170 -15.66 -5.94 5.84
C THR A 170 -15.09 -5.58 4.48
N SER A 171 -15.78 -4.74 3.70
CA SER A 171 -15.36 -4.30 2.37
C SER A 171 -15.85 -2.89 2.10
N GLN A 172 -14.98 -2.04 1.55
CA GLN A 172 -15.32 -0.68 1.13
C GLN A 172 -14.88 -0.46 -0.31
N THR A 173 -15.79 0.07 -1.13
CA THR A 173 -15.52 0.39 -2.53
C THR A 173 -14.90 1.78 -2.64
N TYR A 174 -13.78 1.86 -3.33
CA TYR A 174 -13.12 3.09 -3.71
C TYR A 174 -13.25 3.31 -5.21
N THR A 175 -13.50 4.55 -5.60
CA THR A 175 -13.66 4.94 -7.00
C THR A 175 -12.58 5.91 -7.39
N LEU A 176 -11.73 5.51 -8.34
CA LEU A 176 -10.79 6.41 -9.01
C LEU A 176 -11.53 7.10 -10.16
N ASN A 177 -11.69 8.40 -10.07
CA ASN A 177 -12.16 9.24 -11.16
C ASN A 177 -10.95 9.79 -11.91
N VAL A 178 -10.71 9.30 -13.11
CA VAL A 178 -9.64 9.82 -13.97
C VAL A 178 -10.18 11.05 -14.70
N THR A 179 -9.61 12.22 -14.45
CA THR A 179 -9.95 13.46 -15.16
C THR A 179 -9.20 13.53 -16.48
N THR A 180 -7.89 13.36 -16.44
CA THR A 180 -7.02 13.26 -17.62
C THR A 180 -6.02 12.12 -17.43
N THR A 181 -5.79 11.35 -18.48
CA THR A 181 -4.78 10.28 -18.48
C THR A 181 -3.38 10.86 -18.59
N ALA A 182 -2.39 10.08 -18.20
CA ALA A 182 -1.00 10.44 -18.44
C ALA A 182 -0.68 10.48 -19.93
N GLU A 183 0.15 11.42 -20.34
CA GLU A 183 0.58 11.62 -21.72
C GLU A 183 2.11 11.46 -21.84
N GLN A 184 2.53 10.94 -23.00
CA GLN A 184 3.93 10.93 -23.39
C GLN A 184 4.33 12.30 -23.90
N ALA A 185 5.61 12.68 -23.71
CA ALA A 185 6.15 13.79 -24.45
C ALA A 185 6.15 13.43 -25.95
N ASN A 186 5.58 14.27 -26.77
CA ASN A 186 5.35 14.02 -28.19
C ASN A 186 5.85 15.21 -29.02
N ILE A 187 6.92 15.01 -29.77
CA ILE A 187 7.39 16.02 -30.71
C ILE A 187 6.62 15.83 -32.01
N SER A 188 5.65 16.72 -32.22
CA SER A 188 4.98 16.93 -33.49
C SER A 188 5.44 18.25 -34.13
N ASP A 189 5.11 18.47 -35.41
CA ASP A 189 5.32 19.77 -36.01
C ASP A 189 4.46 20.88 -35.38
N ALA A 190 4.77 22.13 -35.67
CA ALA A 190 4.07 23.29 -35.10
C ALA A 190 2.55 23.35 -35.41
N ALA A 191 2.05 22.47 -36.29
CA ALA A 191 0.63 22.34 -36.65
C ALA A 191 0.00 21.09 -36.02
N GLY A 192 0.69 20.36 -35.13
CA GLY A 192 0.21 19.11 -34.53
C GLY A 192 0.21 17.91 -35.49
N GLY A 193 0.91 18.03 -36.61
CA GLY A 193 1.06 16.97 -37.60
C GLY A 193 2.34 16.13 -37.35
N ASN A 194 2.38 14.97 -37.94
CA ASN A 194 3.56 14.13 -37.94
C ASN A 194 4.67 14.83 -38.74
N PHE A 195 5.94 14.63 -38.34
CA PHE A 195 7.05 14.86 -39.26
C PHE A 195 6.94 13.88 -40.43
N GLY A 196 5.88 14.06 -41.23
CA GLY A 196 5.36 13.04 -42.16
C GLY A 196 6.18 12.77 -43.39
N THR A 197 7.25 13.50 -43.61
CA THR A 197 8.15 13.23 -44.71
C THR A 197 9.52 13.85 -44.41
N PHE A 198 10.35 13.15 -43.67
CA PHE A 198 11.76 13.53 -43.56
C PHE A 198 12.47 13.31 -44.90
N VAL A 199 12.30 14.23 -45.81
CA VAL A 199 13.14 14.29 -46.98
C VAL A 199 14.21 15.33 -46.68
N SER A 200 15.30 14.90 -46.10
CA SER A 200 16.50 15.72 -46.08
C SER A 200 17.01 15.84 -47.55
N THR A 201 16.92 17.03 -48.14
CA THR A 201 17.42 17.28 -49.49
C THR A 201 18.92 17.47 -49.52
N THR A 202 19.58 17.62 -48.37
CA THR A 202 21.00 17.95 -48.27
C THR A 202 21.78 17.22 -47.15
N GLY A 203 21.15 16.25 -46.49
CA GLY A 203 21.66 15.70 -45.25
C GLY A 203 21.44 16.68 -44.06
N ALA A 204 21.06 16.16 -42.91
CA ALA A 204 20.86 16.96 -41.71
C ALA A 204 21.43 16.25 -40.47
N THR A 205 21.88 17.03 -39.50
CA THR A 205 22.24 16.51 -38.20
C THR A 205 21.24 17.05 -37.19
N LEU A 206 20.56 16.15 -36.50
CA LEU A 206 19.59 16.43 -35.47
C LEU A 206 20.12 16.06 -34.09
N ARG A 207 19.89 16.88 -33.11
CA ARG A 207 20.10 16.55 -31.70
C ARG A 207 18.80 16.13 -31.08
N LEU A 208 18.77 14.92 -30.56
CA LEU A 208 17.65 14.37 -29.79
C LEU A 208 18.01 14.43 -28.33
N THR A 209 17.15 15.06 -27.52
CA THR A 209 17.30 15.10 -26.08
C THR A 209 16.01 14.57 -25.44
N GLY A 210 16.14 13.52 -24.69
CA GLY A 210 15.05 12.95 -23.89
C GLY A 210 15.42 12.88 -22.41
N SER A 211 14.56 12.27 -21.62
CA SER A 211 14.73 12.16 -20.18
C SER A 211 15.98 11.37 -19.74
N GLN A 212 16.50 10.51 -20.60
CA GLN A 212 17.67 9.66 -20.29
C GLN A 212 18.99 10.23 -20.82
N GLY A 213 18.95 11.14 -21.80
CA GLY A 213 20.15 11.76 -22.33
C GLY A 213 19.97 12.41 -23.70
N THR A 214 21.12 12.78 -24.29
CA THR A 214 21.16 13.49 -25.57
C THR A 214 22.02 12.73 -26.57
N ARG A 215 21.56 12.64 -27.85
CA ARG A 215 22.27 12.05 -28.96
C ARG A 215 22.09 12.85 -30.26
N ASP A 216 23.14 12.91 -31.04
CA ASP A 216 23.10 13.51 -32.36
C ASP A 216 22.89 12.41 -33.40
N VAL A 217 21.87 12.59 -34.25
CA VAL A 217 21.48 11.67 -35.32
C VAL A 217 21.74 12.33 -36.66
N THR A 218 22.52 11.70 -37.51
CA THR A 218 22.84 12.19 -38.86
C THR A 218 21.89 11.55 -39.88
N LEU A 219 21.16 12.37 -40.59
CA LEU A 219 20.25 11.97 -41.66
C LEU A 219 20.93 12.08 -43.02
N MET A 220 20.79 11.04 -43.83
CA MET A 220 21.31 11.04 -45.21
C MET A 220 20.31 11.70 -46.16
N ASN A 221 20.80 12.20 -47.28
CA ASN A 221 19.95 12.75 -48.33
C ASN A 221 18.99 11.67 -48.88
N GLY A 222 17.68 11.99 -48.94
CA GLY A 222 16.67 11.08 -49.47
C GLY A 222 16.24 9.97 -48.50
N MET A 223 16.56 10.07 -47.19
CA MET A 223 16.16 9.13 -46.18
C MET A 223 14.62 9.07 -46.06
N THR A 224 14.08 7.86 -46.04
CA THR A 224 12.65 7.62 -45.85
C THR A 224 12.26 7.76 -44.35
N VAL A 225 10.97 7.97 -44.07
CA VAL A 225 10.45 8.01 -42.68
C VAL A 225 10.82 6.75 -41.89
N ALA A 226 10.71 5.57 -42.51
CA ALA A 226 11.07 4.30 -41.85
C ALA A 226 12.55 4.20 -41.51
N GLN A 227 13.44 4.78 -42.35
CA GLN A 227 14.88 4.83 -42.07
C GLN A 227 15.19 5.84 -40.97
N PHE A 228 14.46 6.96 -40.91
CA PHE A 228 14.54 7.90 -39.80
C PHE A 228 14.10 7.26 -38.48
N ASP A 229 12.95 6.58 -38.47
CA ASP A 229 12.48 5.86 -37.30
C ASP A 229 13.50 4.85 -36.82
N GLY A 230 14.11 4.10 -37.75
CA GLY A 230 15.20 3.18 -37.43
C GLY A 230 16.41 3.86 -36.81
N ALA A 231 16.80 5.03 -37.32
CA ALA A 231 17.93 5.79 -36.80
C ALA A 231 17.67 6.34 -35.40
N VAL A 232 16.46 6.86 -35.11
CA VAL A 232 16.07 7.32 -33.79
C VAL A 232 16.01 6.14 -32.82
N ASN A 233 15.34 5.05 -33.20
CA ASN A 233 15.14 3.88 -32.37
C ASN A 233 16.44 3.13 -32.01
N THR A 234 17.51 3.34 -32.73
CA THR A 234 18.84 2.83 -32.36
C THR A 234 19.32 3.42 -31.04
N PHE A 235 18.93 4.65 -30.71
CA PHE A 235 19.33 5.38 -29.51
C PHE A 235 18.25 5.45 -28.43
N THR A 236 17.21 4.65 -28.52
CA THR A 236 16.12 4.63 -27.52
C THR A 236 16.62 4.41 -26.10
N SER A 237 17.56 3.48 -25.90
CA SER A 237 18.11 3.17 -24.58
C SER A 237 18.95 4.32 -23.98
N GLU A 238 19.40 5.26 -24.79
CA GLU A 238 20.26 6.36 -24.39
C GLU A 238 19.50 7.69 -24.26
N THR A 239 18.42 7.84 -25.01
CA THR A 239 17.60 9.06 -25.03
C THR A 239 16.26 8.88 -24.30
N GLY A 240 15.73 7.65 -24.23
CA GLY A 240 14.36 7.39 -23.78
C GLY A 240 13.29 7.81 -24.79
N LEU A 241 13.67 8.04 -26.05
CA LEU A 241 12.78 8.42 -27.14
C LEU A 241 12.62 7.31 -28.15
N THR A 242 11.42 7.18 -28.71
CA THR A 242 11.11 6.29 -29.84
C THR A 242 10.50 7.10 -30.98
N SER A 243 10.65 6.60 -32.20
CA SER A 243 9.99 7.19 -33.38
C SER A 243 9.16 6.15 -34.07
N ASN A 244 7.94 6.54 -34.44
CA ASN A 244 7.03 5.73 -35.24
C ASN A 244 6.29 6.63 -36.24
N ALA A 245 6.35 6.27 -37.51
CA ALA A 245 5.78 7.05 -38.61
C ALA A 245 6.18 8.54 -38.59
N GLY A 246 7.44 8.83 -38.18
CA GLY A 246 7.98 10.17 -38.08
C GLY A 246 7.54 10.98 -36.86
N VAL A 247 6.83 10.39 -35.93
CA VAL A 247 6.49 10.99 -34.63
C VAL A 247 7.46 10.51 -33.58
N ILE A 248 8.12 11.44 -32.89
CA ILE A 248 9.04 11.14 -31.81
C ILE A 248 8.28 11.26 -30.50
N THR A 249 8.22 10.18 -29.72
CA THR A 249 7.56 10.13 -28.43
C THR A 249 8.52 9.62 -27.35
N SER A 250 8.32 10.04 -26.12
CA SER A 250 8.99 9.40 -25.00
C SER A 250 8.49 7.96 -24.82
N VAL A 251 9.36 7.06 -24.37
CA VAL A 251 8.98 5.67 -24.06
C VAL A 251 8.02 5.63 -22.86
N GLU A 252 8.35 6.39 -21.84
CA GLU A 252 7.57 6.47 -20.61
C GLU A 252 6.59 7.64 -20.66
N TYR A 253 5.58 7.59 -19.78
CA TYR A 253 4.54 8.62 -19.61
C TYR A 253 4.87 9.51 -18.41
N GLY A 254 4.32 10.73 -18.41
CA GLY A 254 4.34 11.60 -17.26
C GLY A 254 5.16 12.88 -17.43
N SER A 255 4.99 13.80 -16.50
CA SER A 255 5.59 15.14 -16.52
C SER A 255 7.13 15.15 -16.39
N ALA A 256 7.71 14.05 -15.91
CA ALA A 256 9.16 13.87 -15.89
C ALA A 256 9.76 13.55 -17.26
N GLN A 257 8.93 13.21 -18.25
CA GLN A 257 9.37 12.88 -19.58
C GLN A 257 9.42 14.14 -20.44
N THR A 258 10.57 14.34 -21.06
CA THR A 258 10.79 15.43 -22.00
C THR A 258 11.27 14.87 -23.33
N ALA A 259 10.83 15.45 -24.39
CA ALA A 259 11.33 15.20 -25.71
C ALA A 259 11.75 16.53 -26.35
N SER A 260 12.94 16.57 -26.92
CA SER A 260 13.44 17.74 -27.64
C SER A 260 14.20 17.31 -28.88
N LEU A 261 13.92 17.98 -29.98
CA LEU A 261 14.61 17.84 -31.26
C LEU A 261 15.16 19.17 -31.68
N GLU A 262 16.45 19.27 -31.92
CA GLU A 262 17.15 20.46 -32.41
C GLU A 262 17.81 20.16 -33.74
N VAL A 263 17.64 21.04 -34.73
CA VAL A 263 18.31 20.94 -36.04
C VAL A 263 19.63 21.66 -35.93
N LEU A 264 20.76 20.90 -35.91
CA LEU A 264 22.12 21.44 -35.82
C LEU A 264 22.69 21.87 -37.16
N SER A 265 22.36 21.13 -38.23
CA SER A 265 22.79 21.46 -39.57
C SER A 265 21.89 20.82 -40.60
N GLY A 266 21.89 21.39 -41.83
CA GLY A 266 21.07 20.91 -42.93
C GLY A 266 19.63 21.40 -42.88
N SER A 267 18.73 20.70 -43.55
CA SER A 267 17.29 21.04 -43.55
C SER A 267 16.47 19.76 -43.49
N VAL A 268 15.42 19.80 -42.69
CA VAL A 268 14.45 18.72 -42.54
C VAL A 268 13.10 19.22 -43.06
N THR A 269 12.49 18.49 -43.92
CA THR A 269 11.16 18.84 -44.45
C THR A 269 10.11 18.19 -43.54
N THR A 270 9.27 18.99 -42.94
CA THR A 270 8.10 18.56 -42.14
C THR A 270 6.83 18.70 -42.97
N SER A 271 5.71 18.28 -42.45
CA SER A 271 4.39 18.49 -43.08
C SER A 271 4.06 19.98 -43.33
N VAL A 272 4.71 20.89 -42.58
CA VAL A 272 4.53 22.34 -42.63
C VAL A 272 5.55 23.05 -43.54
N GLY A 273 6.59 22.35 -43.99
CA GLY A 273 7.66 22.91 -44.82
C GLY A 273 9.08 22.54 -44.34
N ALA A 274 10.06 23.12 -45.02
CA ALA A 274 11.48 22.88 -44.71
C ALA A 274 11.89 23.64 -43.42
N VAL A 275 12.42 22.93 -42.45
CA VAL A 275 13.03 23.46 -41.21
C VAL A 275 14.52 23.38 -41.30
N THR A 276 15.19 24.55 -41.33
CA THR A 276 16.66 24.66 -41.39
C THR A 276 17.30 24.96 -40.04
N SER A 277 16.50 25.40 -39.08
CA SER A 277 16.92 25.66 -37.68
C SER A 277 15.67 25.71 -36.81
N GLY A 278 15.79 25.18 -35.60
CA GLY A 278 14.70 25.22 -34.60
C GLY A 278 14.87 24.15 -33.55
N VAL A 279 14.29 24.41 -32.39
CA VAL A 279 14.17 23.44 -31.31
C VAL A 279 12.67 23.17 -31.12
N PHE A 280 12.30 21.91 -31.21
CA PHE A 280 10.95 21.43 -30.95
C PHE A 280 11.02 20.71 -29.60
N THR A 281 10.22 21.12 -28.65
CA THR A 281 10.21 20.52 -27.31
C THR A 281 8.79 20.25 -26.88
N ASP A 282 8.62 19.13 -26.21
CA ASP A 282 7.39 18.80 -25.54
C ASP A 282 7.69 18.08 -24.20
N THR A 283 6.71 18.13 -23.32
CA THR A 283 6.79 17.50 -21.99
C THR A 283 5.53 16.69 -21.77
N GLY A 284 5.69 15.45 -21.35
CA GLY A 284 4.56 14.61 -21.00
C GLY A 284 3.74 15.16 -19.81
N ALA A 285 2.60 14.57 -19.56
CA ALA A 285 1.73 14.92 -18.45
C ALA A 285 1.44 13.72 -17.57
N ASP A 286 1.30 13.98 -16.26
CA ASP A 286 0.89 12.96 -15.30
C ASP A 286 -0.62 12.77 -15.31
N LEU A 287 -1.07 11.60 -14.85
CA LEU A 287 -2.49 11.33 -14.63
C LEU A 287 -3.03 12.29 -13.58
N VAL A 288 -4.17 12.91 -13.89
CA VAL A 288 -4.92 13.76 -12.96
C VAL A 288 -6.25 13.11 -12.64
N GLY A 289 -6.56 13.00 -11.34
CA GLY A 289 -7.81 12.39 -10.89
C GLY A 289 -7.97 12.50 -9.38
N ASP A 290 -9.00 11.85 -8.89
CA ASP A 290 -9.30 11.72 -7.46
C ASP A 290 -9.78 10.31 -7.11
N VAL A 291 -9.53 9.88 -5.87
CA VAL A 291 -10.13 8.69 -5.29
C VAL A 291 -11.12 9.12 -4.22
N ASN A 292 -12.43 8.91 -4.47
CA ASN A 292 -13.51 9.35 -3.57
C ASN A 292 -13.39 10.83 -3.16
N GLY A 293 -12.99 11.73 -4.09
CA GLY A 293 -12.80 13.15 -3.83
C GLY A 293 -11.43 13.55 -3.24
N ILE A 294 -10.53 12.59 -3.02
CA ILE A 294 -9.16 12.83 -2.56
C ILE A 294 -8.26 12.91 -3.79
N ALA A 295 -7.66 14.06 -4.05
CA ALA A 295 -6.75 14.25 -5.18
C ALA A 295 -5.58 13.25 -5.12
N VAL A 296 -5.27 12.64 -6.24
CA VAL A 296 -4.16 11.70 -6.36
C VAL A 296 -2.86 12.43 -6.71
N ASN A 297 -1.74 11.87 -6.29
CA ASN A 297 -0.41 12.28 -6.75
C ASN A 297 0.11 11.19 -7.70
N ALA A 298 0.25 11.53 -8.96
CA ALA A 298 0.71 10.58 -9.98
C ALA A 298 2.07 10.98 -10.56
N ASN A 299 2.82 9.97 -10.98
CA ASN A 299 3.99 10.11 -11.83
C ASN A 299 3.78 9.19 -13.04
N GLY A 300 3.37 9.76 -14.16
CA GLY A 300 2.81 9.01 -15.28
C GLY A 300 1.53 8.29 -14.87
N PHE A 301 1.53 6.97 -14.95
CA PHE A 301 0.42 6.11 -14.51
C PHE A 301 0.61 5.53 -13.11
N ASP A 302 1.73 5.79 -12.44
CA ASP A 302 1.96 5.35 -11.06
C ASP A 302 1.29 6.34 -10.09
N VAL A 303 0.22 5.90 -9.47
CA VAL A 303 -0.65 6.72 -8.62
C VAL A 303 -0.38 6.45 -7.15
N ASN A 304 -0.24 7.51 -6.37
CA ASN A 304 -0.10 7.47 -4.93
C ASN A 304 -1.20 8.33 -4.28
N VAL A 305 -2.00 7.69 -3.45
CA VAL A 305 -3.04 8.35 -2.64
C VAL A 305 -2.59 8.34 -1.19
N VAL A 306 -2.56 9.50 -0.55
CA VAL A 306 -2.21 9.64 0.87
C VAL A 306 -3.25 10.51 1.56
N SER A 307 -4.02 9.90 2.43
CA SER A 307 -4.98 10.59 3.29
C SER A 307 -5.16 9.84 4.61
N ASP A 308 -5.88 10.44 5.54
CA ASP A 308 -6.24 9.81 6.81
C ASP A 308 -7.19 8.61 6.62
N ILE A 309 -7.92 8.57 5.49
CA ILE A 309 -8.91 7.53 5.19
C ILE A 309 -8.29 6.39 4.36
N LEU A 310 -7.40 6.72 3.40
CA LEU A 310 -6.81 5.77 2.48
C LEU A 310 -5.36 6.15 2.16
N THR A 311 -4.45 5.23 2.37
CA THR A 311 -3.10 5.30 1.80
C THR A 311 -2.90 4.10 0.88
N ALA A 312 -2.84 4.36 -0.41
CA ALA A 312 -2.73 3.34 -1.44
C ALA A 312 -1.77 3.76 -2.54
N LYS A 313 -1.09 2.78 -3.11
CA LYS A 313 -0.28 2.92 -4.33
C LYS A 313 -0.76 1.91 -5.34
N PHE A 314 -0.95 2.34 -6.56
CA PHE A 314 -1.33 1.47 -7.66
C PHE A 314 -0.88 2.06 -8.99
N ARG A 315 -0.71 1.19 -9.96
CA ARG A 315 -0.47 1.58 -11.33
C ARG A 315 -1.77 1.48 -12.12
N VAL A 316 -2.02 2.48 -12.95
CA VAL A 316 -3.15 2.50 -13.88
C VAL A 316 -2.66 2.06 -15.26
N ALA A 317 -3.37 1.15 -15.90
CA ALA A 317 -3.02 0.71 -17.25
C ALA A 317 -3.14 1.85 -18.27
N THR A 318 -2.32 1.82 -19.29
CA THR A 318 -2.32 2.83 -20.38
C THR A 318 -3.63 2.87 -21.18
N THR A 319 -4.52 1.90 -20.99
CA THR A 319 -5.86 1.81 -21.58
C THR A 319 -6.92 2.64 -20.83
N ALA A 320 -6.54 3.33 -19.75
CA ALA A 320 -7.42 4.22 -19.02
C ALA A 320 -7.96 5.33 -19.94
N ALA A 321 -9.26 5.62 -19.79
CA ALA A 321 -9.91 6.66 -20.58
C ALA A 321 -10.12 7.93 -19.73
N ASN A 322 -10.03 9.09 -20.37
CA ASN A 322 -10.36 10.38 -19.76
C ASN A 322 -11.82 10.41 -19.29
N ALA A 323 -12.08 11.15 -18.23
CA ALA A 323 -13.39 11.36 -17.63
C ALA A 323 -14.12 10.04 -17.30
N THR A 324 -13.39 9.02 -16.83
CA THR A 324 -13.93 7.69 -16.52
C THR A 324 -13.66 7.33 -15.07
N ALA A 325 -14.65 6.68 -14.44
CA ALA A 325 -14.57 6.19 -13.07
C ALA A 325 -14.28 4.68 -13.05
N TYR A 326 -13.35 4.28 -12.20
CA TYR A 326 -12.93 2.90 -12.03
C TYR A 326 -12.98 2.50 -10.56
N ASN A 327 -13.57 1.36 -10.26
CA ASN A 327 -13.78 0.91 -8.89
C ASN A 327 -12.80 -0.19 -8.51
N PHE A 328 -12.44 -0.20 -7.23
CA PHE A 328 -11.79 -1.32 -6.55
C PHE A 328 -12.34 -1.42 -5.13
N ASP A 329 -12.45 -2.65 -4.63
CA ASP A 329 -12.89 -2.90 -3.26
C ASP A 329 -11.67 -3.18 -2.39
N VAL A 330 -11.66 -2.59 -1.20
CA VAL A 330 -10.67 -2.88 -0.17
C VAL A 330 -11.36 -3.67 0.93
N ASN A 331 -10.88 -4.89 1.14
CA ASN A 331 -11.40 -5.80 2.16
C ASN A 331 -10.53 -5.71 3.40
N ASN A 332 -11.21 -5.63 4.54
CA ASN A 332 -10.59 -5.63 5.84
C ASN A 332 -10.54 -7.06 6.39
N GLU A 333 -9.49 -7.78 6.10
CA GLU A 333 -9.18 -9.08 6.69
C GLU A 333 -8.07 -8.99 7.74
N GLY A 334 -7.63 -7.76 8.04
CA GLY A 334 -6.58 -7.48 9.02
C GLY A 334 -6.94 -7.92 10.44
N LEU A 335 -5.91 -8.10 11.23
CA LEU A 335 -6.03 -8.47 12.64
C LEU A 335 -6.41 -7.25 13.46
N ILE A 336 -7.59 -7.29 14.08
CA ILE A 336 -8.11 -6.19 14.90
C ILE A 336 -7.90 -6.53 16.37
N PHE A 337 -7.22 -5.66 17.10
CA PHE A 337 -6.97 -5.80 18.52
C PHE A 337 -7.68 -4.69 19.30
N GLN A 338 -8.47 -5.08 20.31
CA GLN A 338 -9.07 -4.15 21.26
C GLN A 338 -8.06 -3.88 22.39
N LEU A 339 -7.50 -2.68 22.43
CA LEU A 339 -6.40 -2.31 23.36
C LEU A 339 -6.88 -1.47 24.55
N ASN A 340 -8.15 -1.08 24.58
CA ASN A 340 -8.72 -0.29 25.68
C ASN A 340 -10.02 -0.91 26.19
N GLN A 341 -10.47 -0.45 27.37
CA GLN A 341 -11.66 -0.92 28.07
C GLN A 341 -12.98 -0.55 27.38
N SER A 342 -12.99 0.49 26.55
CA SER A 342 -14.22 0.93 25.87
C SER A 342 -14.36 0.24 24.52
N ALA A 343 -15.58 -0.10 24.15
CA ALA A 343 -15.88 -0.73 22.86
C ALA A 343 -15.93 0.32 21.72
N SER A 344 -15.09 1.35 21.80
CA SER A 344 -14.99 2.38 20.76
C SER A 344 -14.11 1.92 19.61
N THR A 345 -14.40 2.38 18.40
CA THR A 345 -13.56 2.16 17.22
C THR A 345 -12.18 2.80 17.36
N ALA A 346 -12.08 3.93 18.06
CA ALA A 346 -10.81 4.62 18.34
C ALA A 346 -9.86 3.85 19.28
N ASP A 347 -10.37 2.83 19.98
CA ASP A 347 -9.60 2.02 20.92
C ASP A 347 -9.12 0.68 20.32
N ARG A 348 -9.26 0.54 19.03
CA ARG A 348 -8.85 -0.65 18.28
C ARG A 348 -7.67 -0.33 17.38
N GLU A 349 -6.71 -1.23 17.38
CA GLU A 349 -5.58 -1.20 16.46
C GLU A 349 -5.72 -2.33 15.46
N GLN A 350 -5.47 -2.00 14.20
CA GLN A 350 -5.51 -2.97 13.13
C GLN A 350 -4.10 -3.20 12.58
N VAL A 351 -3.71 -4.45 12.50
CA VAL A 351 -2.45 -4.88 11.91
C VAL A 351 -2.75 -5.72 10.68
N GLY A 352 -2.35 -5.23 9.51
CA GLY A 352 -2.40 -5.98 8.26
C GLY A 352 -1.03 -6.59 7.95
N LEU A 353 -0.98 -7.91 7.77
CA LEU A 353 0.23 -8.62 7.37
C LEU A 353 0.13 -8.94 5.88
N LYS A 354 1.16 -8.57 5.11
CA LYS A 354 1.21 -8.84 3.67
C LYS A 354 1.57 -10.30 3.39
N ASN A 355 1.09 -10.79 2.25
CA ASN A 355 1.51 -12.09 1.72
C ASN A 355 3.00 -12.04 1.35
N VAL A 356 3.77 -13.01 1.84
CA VAL A 356 5.20 -13.16 1.55
C VAL A 356 5.53 -14.41 0.74
N SER A 357 4.52 -14.99 0.06
CA SER A 357 4.78 -16.10 -0.85
C SER A 357 5.64 -15.67 -2.05
N SER A 358 6.40 -16.59 -2.61
CA SER A 358 7.28 -16.34 -3.75
C SER A 358 6.55 -15.78 -4.97
N SER A 359 5.26 -16.14 -5.14
CA SER A 359 4.40 -15.65 -6.22
C SER A 359 4.02 -14.17 -6.11
N VAL A 360 4.14 -13.57 -4.92
CA VAL A 360 3.79 -12.17 -4.63
C VAL A 360 5.04 -11.31 -4.39
N LEU A 361 6.08 -11.91 -3.81
CA LEU A 361 7.36 -11.22 -3.60
C LEU A 361 8.01 -10.94 -4.96
N GLY A 362 8.18 -9.66 -5.30
CA GLY A 362 8.84 -9.24 -6.54
C GLY A 362 7.92 -9.18 -7.75
N SER A 363 6.63 -9.39 -7.61
CA SER A 363 5.64 -9.26 -8.70
C SER A 363 5.37 -7.79 -9.08
N VAL A 364 6.41 -6.97 -9.15
CA VAL A 364 6.32 -5.73 -9.90
C VAL A 364 6.42 -6.16 -11.35
N ALA A 365 5.29 -6.21 -12.06
CA ALA A 365 5.27 -6.47 -13.49
C ALA A 365 5.92 -5.29 -14.24
N ARG A 366 7.24 -5.17 -14.11
CA ARG A 366 8.05 -4.30 -14.92
C ARG A 366 8.47 -5.10 -16.13
N THR A 367 7.81 -4.89 -17.24
CA THR A 367 8.31 -5.37 -18.53
C THR A 367 9.60 -4.63 -18.81
N VAL A 368 10.72 -5.16 -18.36
CA VAL A 368 12.03 -4.71 -18.82
C VAL A 368 12.17 -5.24 -20.23
N THR A 369 11.87 -4.42 -21.21
CA THR A 369 12.18 -4.72 -22.61
C THR A 369 13.69 -4.64 -22.76
N GLY A 370 14.37 -5.71 -22.38
CA GLY A 370 15.80 -5.87 -22.63
C GLY A 370 16.03 -6.07 -24.12
N GLN A 371 17.13 -5.56 -24.62
CA GLN A 371 17.63 -5.84 -25.98
C GLN A 371 17.60 -7.35 -26.22
N GLY A 372 16.73 -7.81 -27.11
CA GLY A 372 16.73 -9.18 -27.59
C GLY A 372 15.45 -9.99 -27.43
N GLY A 373 14.32 -9.40 -27.05
CA GLY A 373 13.01 -10.07 -27.14
C GLY A 373 12.84 -11.27 -26.19
N GLN A 374 13.56 -11.33 -25.08
CA GLN A 374 13.36 -12.29 -24.01
C GLN A 374 12.75 -11.57 -22.80
N SER A 375 11.49 -11.85 -22.52
CA SER A 375 10.85 -11.46 -21.27
C SER A 375 11.37 -12.37 -20.14
N LEU A 376 11.98 -11.78 -19.13
CA LEU A 376 12.18 -12.45 -17.86
C LEU A 376 10.87 -12.37 -17.08
N THR A 377 10.20 -13.49 -16.94
CA THR A 377 9.03 -13.64 -16.04
C THR A 377 9.49 -13.86 -14.62
#